data_019173fe97ce8e6dac9a610e1e82b910
#
_entry.id   019173fe97ce8e6dac9a610e1e82b910
#
_cell.length_a   1.000
_cell.length_b   1.000
_cell.length_c   1.000
_cell.angle_alpha   90.00
_cell.angle_beta   90.00
_cell.angle_gamma   90.00
#
_symmetry.space_group_name_H-M   'P 1'
#
loop_
_entity.id
_entity.type
_entity.pdbx_description
1 polymer ?
#
loop_
_entity_poly.entity_id
_entity_poly.type
_entity_poly.pdbx_seq_one_letter_code
_entity_poly.pdbx_strand_id
1 'polypeptide(L)'
;NGTRFQTLLGVTGSGKTFTVANVLAQFDRPVLVLAHNKTLAAQLYTEFKTFFPHNAVHYFVSYYDYYQPEAYIPSSDTYIEKDASINDRIEKLRLAATKALVERRDVIVVASVSCIYGLGKKEMYEEVIFPFAVGEKWDRRGFMERLIDNYYARNDMLLEAGKFRARGDVLEIYPSYSETALRVAFFDDEIERIDEIDPVSGHTLKQLPKASIFPAQHYVTSRDAIDKAMGQIQQELDEQLHLLKKQGKLLEAQRLEMRTRYDMEMLAEVGYCSGIENYSRYLDGRNPGEPPGTLLDFFPDDFIMVIDESHITLPQVRGMYNGDRARKTTLVENGFRLPSCLDNRPLNWREFKKYLRQVIFISATPGDWEREVSTCVAEQIIRPTGVVDPEVVVSPATGQVDDLVDRLRGITARGERALVTTLTKKSSEDLAEYLADLQFKVKYIHSELNAFERAELIRDLRSGEVSILVGINLLREGMDLPEVSLVAILDADREGFLRSHRSLIQIMGRAARNTRGQVVLYADVETESIRTSVQETRRRREIQMLFNEKHGIIPQTISKTVQNLLPEEL
;
A
#
# COMPACT_ATOMS: atom_id res chain seq x y z
N ASN A 1 -14.89 -25.17 -6.17
CA ASN A 1 -14.04 -26.17 -6.83
C ASN A 1 -12.74 -26.49 -6.09
N GLY A 2 -12.44 -25.88 -4.93
CA GLY A 2 -11.22 -26.13 -4.15
C GLY A 2 -9.90 -25.67 -4.80
N THR A 3 -9.98 -24.86 -5.86
CA THR A 3 -8.82 -24.34 -6.58
C THR A 3 -8.05 -23.34 -5.72
N ARG A 4 -6.76 -23.63 -5.48
CA ARG A 4 -5.92 -22.82 -4.60
C ARG A 4 -5.49 -21.50 -5.25
N PHE A 5 -5.04 -21.57 -6.50
CA PHE A 5 -4.51 -20.42 -7.24
C PHE A 5 -5.25 -20.25 -8.57
N GLN A 6 -5.72 -19.04 -8.82
CA GLN A 6 -6.40 -18.66 -10.05
C GLN A 6 -5.87 -17.33 -10.54
N THR A 7 -5.74 -17.18 -11.85
CA THR A 7 -5.35 -15.91 -12.48
C THR A 7 -6.50 -15.36 -13.30
N LEU A 8 -6.92 -14.13 -13.03
CA LEU A 8 -7.77 -13.33 -13.89
C LEU A 8 -6.88 -12.46 -14.79
N LEU A 9 -6.68 -12.92 -16.03
CA LEU A 9 -6.00 -12.14 -17.05
C LEU A 9 -7.02 -11.17 -17.65
N GLY A 10 -7.02 -9.93 -17.15
CA GLY A 10 -8.01 -8.95 -17.59
C GLY A 10 -7.36 -7.71 -18.15
N VAL A 11 -7.79 -7.31 -19.35
CA VAL A 11 -7.31 -6.07 -19.97
C VAL A 11 -7.76 -4.84 -19.18
N THR A 12 -7.08 -3.73 -19.36
CA THR A 12 -7.47 -2.47 -18.76
C THR A 12 -8.87 -2.06 -19.25
N GLY A 13 -9.76 -1.71 -18.30
CA GLY A 13 -11.14 -1.29 -18.62
C GLY A 13 -12.14 -2.44 -18.87
N SER A 14 -11.75 -3.71 -18.63
CA SER A 14 -12.67 -4.85 -18.76
C SER A 14 -13.58 -5.08 -17.55
N GLY A 15 -13.41 -4.32 -16.45
CA GLY A 15 -14.22 -4.48 -15.24
C GLY A 15 -13.70 -5.59 -14.30
N LYS A 16 -12.40 -5.83 -14.24
CA LYS A 16 -11.76 -6.84 -13.37
C LYS A 16 -12.22 -6.75 -11.92
N THR A 17 -12.19 -5.56 -11.33
CA THR A 17 -12.59 -5.32 -9.94
C THR A 17 -14.04 -5.73 -9.70
N PHE A 18 -14.94 -5.37 -10.63
CA PHE A 18 -16.35 -5.74 -10.55
C PHE A 18 -16.55 -7.26 -10.63
N THR A 19 -15.84 -7.93 -11.53
CA THR A 19 -15.90 -9.40 -11.66
C THR A 19 -15.45 -10.07 -10.37
N VAL A 20 -14.33 -9.63 -9.81
CA VAL A 20 -13.81 -10.18 -8.55
C VAL A 20 -14.76 -9.90 -7.39
N ALA A 21 -15.31 -8.68 -7.29
CA ALA A 21 -16.30 -8.34 -6.26
C ALA A 21 -17.52 -9.27 -6.31
N ASN A 22 -18.05 -9.57 -7.52
CA ASN A 22 -19.17 -10.51 -7.67
C ASN A 22 -18.81 -11.95 -7.28
N VAL A 23 -17.57 -12.36 -7.51
CA VAL A 23 -17.09 -13.67 -7.04
C VAL A 23 -17.01 -13.69 -5.52
N LEU A 24 -16.41 -12.66 -4.91
CA LEU A 24 -16.23 -12.55 -3.46
C LEU A 24 -17.56 -12.46 -2.71
N ALA A 25 -18.57 -11.80 -3.29
CA ALA A 25 -19.91 -11.67 -2.71
C ALA A 25 -20.62 -13.03 -2.47
N GLN A 26 -20.11 -14.12 -3.05
CA GLN A 26 -20.68 -15.46 -2.86
C GLN A 26 -20.06 -16.22 -1.68
N PHE A 27 -19.09 -15.62 -0.99
CA PHE A 27 -18.39 -16.25 0.12
C PHE A 27 -18.54 -15.41 1.40
N ASP A 28 -18.90 -16.06 2.49
CA ASP A 28 -18.90 -15.46 3.84
C ASP A 28 -17.54 -15.69 4.51
N ARG A 29 -16.51 -15.02 3.97
CA ARG A 29 -15.12 -15.18 4.39
C ARG A 29 -14.39 -13.84 4.32
N PRO A 30 -13.48 -13.56 5.26
CA PRO A 30 -12.64 -12.37 5.19
C PRO A 30 -11.79 -12.35 3.91
N VAL A 31 -11.58 -11.16 3.39
CA VAL A 31 -10.84 -10.94 2.15
C VAL A 31 -9.72 -9.93 2.37
N LEU A 32 -8.52 -10.27 1.89
CA LEU A 32 -7.41 -9.33 1.75
C LEU A 32 -7.23 -9.00 0.27
N VAL A 33 -7.35 -7.71 -0.07
CA VAL A 33 -7.02 -7.19 -1.41
C VAL A 33 -5.68 -6.48 -1.33
N LEU A 34 -4.65 -7.05 -1.95
CA LEU A 34 -3.28 -6.53 -1.90
C LEU A 34 -2.95 -5.73 -3.16
N ALA A 35 -2.58 -4.48 -2.99
CA ALA A 35 -2.13 -3.57 -4.03
C ALA A 35 -0.68 -3.13 -3.80
N HIS A 36 0.05 -2.80 -4.86
CA HIS A 36 1.47 -2.47 -4.77
C HIS A 36 1.77 -1.01 -4.33
N ASN A 37 0.78 -0.12 -4.32
CA ASN A 37 0.93 1.27 -3.83
C ASN A 37 -0.34 1.82 -3.16
N LYS A 38 -0.18 2.97 -2.47
CA LYS A 38 -1.27 3.63 -1.72
C LYS A 38 -2.40 4.12 -2.64
N THR A 39 -2.07 4.68 -3.80
CA THR A 39 -3.06 5.27 -4.73
C THR A 39 -3.99 4.20 -5.30
N LEU A 40 -3.42 3.06 -5.76
CA LEU A 40 -4.22 1.94 -6.24
C LEU A 40 -5.05 1.33 -5.10
N ALA A 41 -4.46 1.20 -3.91
CA ALA A 41 -5.19 0.71 -2.74
C ALA A 41 -6.37 1.64 -2.39
N ALA A 42 -6.21 2.97 -2.46
CA ALA A 42 -7.28 3.93 -2.21
C ALA A 42 -8.41 3.81 -3.24
N GLN A 43 -8.06 3.67 -4.52
CA GLN A 43 -9.05 3.44 -5.59
C GLN A 43 -9.84 2.14 -5.34
N LEU A 44 -9.14 1.04 -5.08
CA LEU A 44 -9.77 -0.25 -4.79
C LEU A 44 -10.65 -0.19 -3.54
N TYR A 45 -10.19 0.48 -2.48
CA TYR A 45 -10.97 0.69 -1.26
C TYR A 45 -12.31 1.38 -1.56
N THR A 46 -12.30 2.46 -2.35
CA THR A 46 -13.51 3.19 -2.75
C THR A 46 -14.44 2.32 -3.60
N GLU A 47 -13.89 1.58 -4.56
CA GLU A 47 -14.67 0.66 -5.40
C GLU A 47 -15.30 -0.47 -4.55
N PHE A 48 -14.52 -1.13 -3.67
CA PHE A 48 -15.05 -2.19 -2.81
C PHE A 48 -16.07 -1.67 -1.80
N LYS A 49 -15.88 -0.48 -1.23
CA LYS A 49 -16.87 0.16 -0.34
C LYS A 49 -18.21 0.40 -1.05
N THR A 50 -18.16 0.74 -2.34
CA THR A 50 -19.35 0.90 -3.18
C THR A 50 -20.02 -0.44 -3.50
N PHE A 51 -19.24 -1.49 -3.79
CA PHE A 51 -19.78 -2.82 -4.11
C PHE A 51 -20.29 -3.57 -2.88
N PHE A 52 -19.76 -3.27 -1.71
CA PHE A 52 -20.08 -3.94 -0.44
C PHE A 52 -20.54 -2.94 0.64
N PRO A 53 -21.71 -2.29 0.48
CA PRO A 53 -22.16 -1.22 1.36
C PRO A 53 -22.48 -1.68 2.80
N HIS A 54 -22.66 -2.99 3.02
CA HIS A 54 -23.00 -3.58 4.33
C HIS A 54 -21.84 -4.31 5.00
N ASN A 55 -20.79 -4.62 4.25
CA ASN A 55 -19.59 -5.28 4.77
C ASN A 55 -18.64 -4.28 5.44
N ALA A 56 -17.79 -4.79 6.31
CA ALA A 56 -16.70 -4.00 6.89
C ALA A 56 -15.54 -3.87 5.89
N VAL A 57 -15.55 -2.81 5.08
CA VAL A 57 -14.47 -2.53 4.14
C VAL A 57 -13.48 -1.56 4.77
N HIS A 58 -12.21 -1.97 4.87
CA HIS A 58 -11.16 -1.22 5.55
C HIS A 58 -9.95 -0.96 4.66
N TYR A 59 -9.19 0.09 5.01
CA TYR A 59 -7.99 0.53 4.32
C TYR A 59 -6.77 0.34 5.21
N PHE A 60 -5.74 -0.36 4.70
CA PHE A 60 -4.54 -0.65 5.47
C PHE A 60 -3.28 -0.42 4.64
N VAL A 61 -2.72 0.78 4.72
CA VAL A 61 -1.48 1.16 4.01
C VAL A 61 -0.45 1.71 5.00
N SER A 62 0.73 2.09 4.53
CA SER A 62 1.71 2.77 5.37
C SER A 62 1.13 4.09 5.89
N TYR A 63 1.18 4.29 7.19
CA TYR A 63 0.69 5.50 7.87
C TYR A 63 1.66 6.69 7.83
N TYR A 64 2.80 6.56 7.16
CA TYR A 64 3.73 7.66 6.98
C TYR A 64 3.36 8.50 5.75
N ASP A 65 3.21 9.81 5.93
CA ASP A 65 3.13 10.76 4.82
C ASP A 65 4.51 10.96 4.21
N TYR A 66 5.51 11.05 5.06
CA TYR A 66 6.92 11.06 4.71
C TYR A 66 7.66 10.00 5.53
N TYR A 67 8.58 9.28 4.90
CA TYR A 67 9.40 8.28 5.56
C TYR A 67 10.81 8.22 4.97
N GLN A 68 11.79 8.63 5.75
CA GLN A 68 13.20 8.42 5.49
C GLN A 68 13.73 7.37 6.47
N PRO A 69 14.06 6.16 6.01
CA PRO A 69 14.61 5.15 6.89
C PRO A 69 16.00 5.53 7.38
N GLU A 70 16.31 5.15 8.63
CA GLU A 70 17.67 5.21 9.14
C GLU A 70 18.63 4.45 8.21
N ALA A 71 19.75 5.07 7.83
CA ALA A 71 20.73 4.47 6.94
C ALA A 71 22.15 4.99 7.23
N TYR A 72 23.16 4.23 6.81
CA TYR A 72 24.54 4.67 6.86
C TYR A 72 25.22 4.39 5.51
N ILE A 73 25.98 5.36 5.03
CA ILE A 73 26.72 5.28 3.78
C ILE A 73 28.21 5.26 4.10
N PRO A 74 28.85 4.05 4.14
CA PRO A 74 30.26 3.93 4.57
C PRO A 74 31.24 4.71 3.70
N SER A 75 30.97 4.84 2.40
CA SER A 75 31.88 5.54 1.46
C SER A 75 32.03 7.04 1.71
N SER A 76 31.04 7.67 2.33
CA SER A 76 31.03 9.10 2.67
C SER A 76 30.97 9.36 4.19
N ASP A 77 31.02 8.31 5.01
CA ASP A 77 30.82 8.37 6.47
C ASP A 77 29.56 9.19 6.85
N THR A 78 28.47 8.96 6.10
CA THR A 78 27.24 9.75 6.28
C THR A 78 26.18 8.90 6.97
N TYR A 79 25.79 9.31 8.18
CA TYR A 79 24.65 8.76 8.88
C TYR A 79 23.39 9.56 8.55
N ILE A 80 22.36 8.85 8.14
CA ILE A 80 21.04 9.40 7.85
C ILE A 80 20.12 8.97 8.98
N GLU A 81 19.66 9.93 9.77
CA GLU A 81 18.71 9.68 10.83
C GLU A 81 17.33 9.32 10.27
N LYS A 82 16.58 8.46 11.01
CA LYS A 82 15.19 8.20 10.67
C LYS A 82 14.38 9.48 10.80
N ASP A 83 13.69 9.87 9.74
CA ASP A 83 12.73 10.95 9.73
C ASP A 83 11.39 10.47 9.18
N ALA A 84 10.31 10.79 9.89
CA ALA A 84 8.98 10.30 9.51
C ALA A 84 7.89 11.24 10.04
N SER A 85 6.91 11.53 9.21
CA SER A 85 5.64 12.12 9.62
C SER A 85 4.51 11.09 9.58
N ILE A 86 3.77 11.00 10.67
CA ILE A 86 2.65 10.06 10.81
C ILE A 86 1.37 10.76 10.38
N ASN A 87 0.54 10.04 9.64
CA ASN A 87 -0.82 10.43 9.33
C ASN A 87 -1.78 9.74 10.30
N ASP A 88 -2.27 10.48 11.27
CA ASP A 88 -3.16 9.98 12.33
C ASP A 88 -4.44 9.36 11.76
N ARG A 89 -4.93 9.89 10.64
CA ARG A 89 -6.12 9.38 9.97
C ARG A 89 -5.91 8.00 9.37
N ILE A 90 -4.76 7.78 8.72
CA ILE A 90 -4.40 6.46 8.19
C ILE A 90 -4.13 5.48 9.35
N GLU A 91 -3.52 5.94 10.45
CA GLU A 91 -3.31 5.10 11.64
C GLU A 91 -4.66 4.62 12.20
N LYS A 92 -5.63 5.51 12.34
CA LYS A 92 -7.01 5.18 12.74
C LYS A 92 -7.65 4.13 11.83
N LEU A 93 -7.53 4.26 10.51
CA LEU A 93 -8.06 3.29 9.55
C LEU A 93 -7.39 1.91 9.70
N ARG A 94 -6.11 1.87 10.02
CA ARG A 94 -5.37 0.63 10.28
C ARG A 94 -5.86 -0.07 11.56
N LEU A 95 -6.05 0.69 12.63
CA LEU A 95 -6.61 0.19 13.89
C LEU A 95 -8.05 -0.33 13.71
N ALA A 96 -8.86 0.38 12.92
CA ALA A 96 -10.20 -0.08 12.56
C ALA A 96 -10.19 -1.40 11.77
N ALA A 97 -9.20 -1.60 10.90
CA ALA A 97 -9.06 -2.84 10.13
C ALA A 97 -8.75 -4.05 11.03
N THR A 98 -7.79 -3.92 11.95
CA THR A 98 -7.43 -5.01 12.90
C THR A 98 -8.59 -5.32 13.86
N LYS A 99 -9.26 -4.29 14.37
CA LYS A 99 -10.47 -4.46 15.18
C LYS A 99 -11.54 -5.27 14.44
N ALA A 100 -11.84 -4.87 13.19
CA ALA A 100 -12.86 -5.54 12.39
C ALA A 100 -12.51 -7.01 12.13
N LEU A 101 -11.24 -7.34 11.85
CA LEU A 101 -10.77 -8.72 11.66
C LEU A 101 -10.95 -9.60 12.90
N VAL A 102 -10.89 -9.01 14.10
CA VAL A 102 -11.13 -9.74 15.36
C VAL A 102 -12.62 -9.92 15.62
N GLU A 103 -13.47 -8.93 15.30
CA GLU A 103 -14.90 -8.94 15.65
C GLU A 103 -15.81 -9.55 14.59
N ARG A 104 -15.45 -9.49 13.29
CA ARG A 104 -16.35 -9.76 12.18
C ARG A 104 -15.77 -10.76 11.17
N ARG A 105 -16.67 -11.41 10.44
CA ARG A 105 -16.31 -12.33 9.35
C ARG A 105 -16.43 -11.69 7.96
N ASP A 106 -17.33 -10.75 7.80
CA ASP A 106 -17.63 -10.05 6.55
C ASP A 106 -16.66 -8.88 6.26
N VAL A 107 -15.38 -9.08 6.53
CA VAL A 107 -14.35 -8.05 6.45
C VAL A 107 -13.61 -8.11 5.12
N ILE A 108 -13.47 -6.96 4.48
CA ILE A 108 -12.62 -6.77 3.30
C ILE A 108 -11.56 -5.73 3.65
N VAL A 109 -10.30 -6.13 3.68
CA VAL A 109 -9.19 -5.20 3.90
C VAL A 109 -8.46 -4.97 2.59
N VAL A 110 -8.42 -3.72 2.15
CA VAL A 110 -7.58 -3.30 1.01
C VAL A 110 -6.27 -2.76 1.56
N ALA A 111 -5.18 -3.44 1.24
CA ALA A 111 -3.87 -3.16 1.81
C ALA A 111 -2.78 -2.92 0.75
N SER A 112 -1.78 -2.13 1.12
CA SER A 112 -0.50 -2.11 0.40
C SER A 112 0.45 -3.16 0.98
N VAL A 113 1.67 -3.24 0.42
CA VAL A 113 2.73 -4.13 0.95
C VAL A 113 3.09 -3.86 2.43
N SER A 114 2.59 -2.78 3.04
CA SER A 114 2.74 -2.54 4.47
C SER A 114 2.14 -3.65 5.35
N CYS A 115 1.23 -4.46 4.81
CA CYS A 115 0.62 -5.59 5.52
C CYS A 115 1.60 -6.72 5.86
N ILE A 116 2.79 -6.78 5.24
CA ILE A 116 3.82 -7.78 5.56
C ILE A 116 4.86 -7.28 6.57
N TYR A 117 4.73 -6.05 7.07
CA TYR A 117 5.59 -5.48 8.11
C TYR A 117 5.07 -5.76 9.50
N GLY A 118 5.98 -5.71 10.49
CA GLY A 118 5.66 -5.94 11.89
C GLY A 118 4.57 -5.01 12.42
N LEU A 119 3.59 -5.60 13.08
CA LEU A 119 2.43 -4.94 13.69
C LEU A 119 2.31 -5.25 15.20
N GLY A 120 3.07 -6.23 15.68
CA GLY A 120 2.91 -6.85 16.99
C GLY A 120 2.24 -8.22 16.90
N LYS A 121 2.32 -9.00 17.96
CA LYS A 121 1.68 -10.32 18.05
C LYS A 121 0.17 -10.17 18.21
N LYS A 122 -0.60 -10.92 17.44
CA LYS A 122 -2.06 -10.97 17.53
C LYS A 122 -2.52 -11.37 18.91
N GLU A 123 -1.90 -12.38 19.50
CA GLU A 123 -2.24 -12.90 20.83
C GLU A 123 -2.12 -11.81 21.90
N MET A 124 -1.03 -11.03 21.88
CA MET A 124 -0.83 -9.91 22.82
C MET A 124 -1.87 -8.80 22.61
N TYR A 125 -2.25 -8.56 21.37
CA TYR A 125 -3.30 -7.58 21.04
C TYR A 125 -4.67 -8.05 21.54
N GLU A 126 -5.00 -9.34 21.40
CA GLU A 126 -6.28 -9.91 21.83
C GLU A 126 -6.39 -10.01 23.37
N GLU A 127 -5.29 -10.31 24.08
CA GLU A 127 -5.26 -10.43 25.55
C GLU A 127 -5.66 -9.14 26.30
N VAL A 128 -5.42 -7.98 25.71
CA VAL A 128 -5.74 -6.70 26.34
C VAL A 128 -7.13 -6.17 26.00
N ILE A 129 -7.78 -6.76 24.99
CA ILE A 129 -9.17 -6.42 24.66
C ILE A 129 -10.06 -6.75 25.87
N PHE A 130 -10.89 -5.81 26.30
CA PHE A 130 -11.83 -6.11 27.36
C PHE A 130 -13.27 -5.73 26.96
N PRO A 131 -14.17 -6.71 26.94
CA PRO A 131 -15.59 -6.49 26.78
C PRO A 131 -16.21 -6.06 28.10
N PHE A 132 -17.32 -5.32 28.03
CA PHE A 132 -18.14 -4.96 29.19
C PHE A 132 -19.59 -4.74 28.74
N ALA A 133 -20.52 -4.90 29.69
CA ALA A 133 -21.96 -4.82 29.42
C ALA A 133 -22.69 -4.05 30.53
N VAL A 134 -23.88 -3.54 30.19
CA VAL A 134 -24.79 -2.95 31.16
C VAL A 134 -25.19 -3.99 32.23
N GLY A 135 -25.16 -3.60 33.49
CA GLY A 135 -25.41 -4.48 34.65
C GLY A 135 -24.16 -5.26 35.13
N GLU A 136 -23.01 -5.09 34.45
CA GLU A 136 -21.77 -5.75 34.86
C GLU A 136 -21.10 -4.95 35.98
N LYS A 137 -20.58 -5.67 36.97
CA LYS A 137 -19.83 -5.06 38.09
C LYS A 137 -18.41 -4.73 37.68
N TRP A 138 -18.08 -3.45 37.73
CA TRP A 138 -16.77 -2.90 37.47
C TRP A 138 -16.45 -1.81 38.48
N ASP A 139 -15.38 -1.98 39.25
CA ASP A 139 -14.76 -0.85 39.95
C ASP A 139 -14.27 0.18 38.93
N ARG A 140 -14.75 1.41 39.06
CA ARG A 140 -14.39 2.51 38.13
C ARG A 140 -12.88 2.75 38.05
N ARG A 141 -12.16 2.59 39.15
CA ARG A 141 -10.70 2.74 39.17
C ARG A 141 -10.03 1.62 38.37
N GLY A 142 -10.42 0.39 38.58
CA GLY A 142 -9.94 -0.76 37.81
C GLY A 142 -10.28 -0.64 36.31
N PHE A 143 -11.45 -0.08 35.98
CA PHE A 143 -11.79 0.20 34.59
C PHE A 143 -10.84 1.24 33.96
N MET A 144 -10.50 2.32 34.67
CA MET A 144 -9.52 3.30 34.19
C MET A 144 -8.11 2.72 34.10
N GLU A 145 -7.69 1.86 35.01
CA GLU A 145 -6.41 1.14 34.95
C GLU A 145 -6.34 0.27 33.68
N ARG A 146 -7.42 -0.46 33.36
CA ARG A 146 -7.51 -1.24 32.10
C ARG A 146 -7.45 -0.35 30.85
N LEU A 147 -7.99 0.85 30.87
CA LEU A 147 -7.85 1.82 29.76
C LEU A 147 -6.39 2.24 29.58
N ILE A 148 -5.67 2.50 30.67
CA ILE A 148 -4.23 2.86 30.65
C ILE A 148 -3.41 1.69 30.10
N ASP A 149 -3.68 0.46 30.54
CA ASP A 149 -3.05 -0.77 30.02
C ASP A 149 -3.31 -0.97 28.51
N ASN A 150 -4.42 -0.44 28.01
CA ASN A 150 -4.78 -0.39 26.58
C ASN A 150 -4.26 0.87 25.86
N TYR A 151 -3.31 1.58 26.47
CA TYR A 151 -2.66 2.77 25.90
C TYR A 151 -3.55 3.99 25.73
N TYR A 152 -4.68 4.09 26.45
CA TYR A 152 -5.47 5.31 26.50
C TYR A 152 -4.89 6.27 27.52
N ALA A 153 -4.70 7.52 27.11
CA ALA A 153 -4.26 8.58 28.01
C ALA A 153 -5.45 9.29 28.65
N ARG A 154 -5.35 9.59 29.97
CA ARG A 154 -6.37 10.40 30.63
C ARG A 154 -6.18 11.89 30.29
N ASN A 155 -7.26 12.53 29.84
CA ASN A 155 -7.31 13.97 29.62
C ASN A 155 -8.71 14.50 29.95
N ASP A 156 -8.88 15.04 31.15
CA ASP A 156 -10.20 15.50 31.62
C ASP A 156 -10.63 16.84 30.96
N MET A 157 -9.73 17.52 30.25
CA MET A 157 -10.02 18.80 29.57
C MET A 157 -10.57 18.57 28.15
N LEU A 158 -9.90 17.75 27.35
CA LEU A 158 -10.21 17.55 25.94
C LEU A 158 -10.32 16.06 25.61
N LEU A 159 -11.43 15.67 24.99
CA LEU A 159 -11.68 14.30 24.55
C LEU A 159 -11.18 14.15 23.09
N GLU A 160 -10.03 13.52 22.92
CA GLU A 160 -9.40 13.24 21.65
C GLU A 160 -9.26 11.73 21.42
N ALA A 161 -9.04 11.30 20.19
CA ALA A 161 -8.82 9.89 19.85
C ALA A 161 -7.66 9.29 20.68
N GLY A 162 -7.86 8.07 21.21
CA GLY A 162 -6.91 7.42 22.12
C GLY A 162 -6.89 7.98 23.55
N LYS A 163 -7.85 8.83 23.91
CA LYS A 163 -7.97 9.42 25.25
C LYS A 163 -9.29 9.09 25.91
N PHE A 164 -9.30 9.20 27.24
CA PHE A 164 -10.52 9.13 28.04
C PHE A 164 -10.54 10.26 29.07
N ARG A 165 -11.74 10.62 29.52
CA ARG A 165 -11.94 11.57 30.61
C ARG A 165 -12.94 11.04 31.63
N ALA A 166 -12.79 11.47 32.88
CA ALA A 166 -13.66 11.10 33.98
C ALA A 166 -14.38 12.34 34.55
N ARG A 167 -15.70 12.32 34.59
CA ARG A 167 -16.53 13.39 35.16
C ARG A 167 -17.60 12.80 36.07
N GLY A 168 -17.39 12.92 37.39
CA GLY A 168 -18.27 12.23 38.35
C GLY A 168 -18.27 10.72 38.12
N ASP A 169 -19.41 10.13 38.00
CA ASP A 169 -19.59 8.69 37.79
C ASP A 169 -19.63 8.30 36.29
N VAL A 170 -19.18 9.17 35.41
CA VAL A 170 -19.16 8.95 33.96
C VAL A 170 -17.73 8.93 33.44
N LEU A 171 -17.44 7.91 32.64
CA LEU A 171 -16.25 7.83 31.80
C LEU A 171 -16.62 8.05 30.33
N GLU A 172 -15.92 8.94 29.66
CA GLU A 172 -16.03 9.12 28.23
C GLU A 172 -14.71 8.71 27.58
N ILE A 173 -14.79 7.81 26.60
CA ILE A 173 -13.65 7.15 25.98
C ILE A 173 -13.74 7.40 24.48
N TYR A 174 -12.71 7.98 23.88
CA TYR A 174 -12.66 8.13 22.42
C TYR A 174 -11.66 7.15 21.83
N PRO A 175 -12.14 6.01 21.28
CA PRO A 175 -11.24 5.00 20.72
C PRO A 175 -10.47 5.52 19.51
N SER A 176 -9.19 5.18 19.40
CA SER A 176 -8.32 5.54 18.26
C SER A 176 -8.78 4.98 16.92
N TYR A 177 -9.64 3.97 16.92
CA TYR A 177 -10.16 3.26 15.74
C TYR A 177 -11.58 3.67 15.33
N SER A 178 -12.20 4.65 16.01
CA SER A 178 -13.61 5.01 15.82
C SER A 178 -13.79 6.48 15.49
N GLU A 179 -14.87 6.84 14.80
CA GLU A 179 -15.32 8.22 14.63
C GLU A 179 -16.20 8.69 15.80
N THR A 180 -16.69 7.76 16.61
CA THR A 180 -17.58 8.00 17.74
C THR A 180 -16.88 7.66 19.05
N ALA A 181 -17.31 8.28 20.14
CA ALA A 181 -16.82 7.99 21.48
C ALA A 181 -17.85 7.15 22.26
N LEU A 182 -17.39 6.50 23.32
CA LEU A 182 -18.24 5.77 24.26
C LEU A 182 -18.38 6.58 25.56
N ARG A 183 -19.59 6.65 26.08
CA ARG A 183 -19.90 7.18 27.42
C ARG A 183 -20.40 6.04 28.28
N VAL A 184 -19.68 5.74 29.36
CA VAL A 184 -20.01 4.69 30.33
C VAL A 184 -20.38 5.37 31.63
N ALA A 185 -21.66 5.21 32.05
CA ALA A 185 -22.15 5.71 33.32
C ALA A 185 -22.15 4.58 34.35
N PHE A 186 -21.64 4.86 35.56
CA PHE A 186 -21.59 3.95 36.68
C PHE A 186 -22.57 4.37 37.73
N PHE A 187 -23.20 3.39 38.37
CA PHE A 187 -23.92 3.56 39.61
C PHE A 187 -23.26 2.64 40.65
N ASP A 188 -22.55 3.23 41.59
CA ASP A 188 -21.67 2.51 42.51
C ASP A 188 -20.60 1.71 41.71
N ASP A 189 -20.51 0.40 41.88
CA ASP A 189 -19.60 -0.50 41.16
C ASP A 189 -20.29 -1.25 40.00
N GLU A 190 -21.35 -0.70 39.42
CA GLU A 190 -22.09 -1.33 38.32
C GLU A 190 -22.21 -0.38 37.12
N ILE A 191 -22.07 -0.92 35.91
CA ILE A 191 -22.30 -0.16 34.70
C ILE A 191 -23.81 0.01 34.49
N GLU A 192 -24.32 1.21 34.71
CA GLU A 192 -25.74 1.54 34.54
C GLU A 192 -26.13 1.70 33.08
N ARG A 193 -25.22 2.36 32.29
CA ARG A 193 -25.50 2.70 30.89
C ARG A 193 -24.25 2.84 30.06
N ILE A 194 -24.37 2.44 28.78
CA ILE A 194 -23.34 2.62 27.75
C ILE A 194 -23.98 3.35 26.58
N ASP A 195 -23.47 4.53 26.24
CA ASP A 195 -23.92 5.32 25.09
C ASP A 195 -22.77 5.47 24.07
N GLU A 196 -23.11 5.34 22.80
CA GLU A 196 -22.29 5.82 21.71
C GLU A 196 -22.60 7.30 21.50
N ILE A 197 -21.59 8.15 21.50
CA ILE A 197 -21.73 9.62 21.46
C ILE A 197 -20.90 10.22 20.34
N ASP A 198 -21.34 11.37 19.84
CA ASP A 198 -20.52 12.25 19.03
C ASP A 198 -19.44 12.91 19.90
N PRO A 199 -18.14 12.77 19.59
CA PRO A 199 -17.07 13.25 20.46
C PRO A 199 -16.98 14.78 20.56
N VAL A 200 -17.53 15.52 19.59
CA VAL A 200 -17.49 17.00 19.54
C VAL A 200 -18.69 17.59 20.29
N SER A 201 -19.89 17.17 19.96
CA SER A 201 -21.12 17.70 20.56
C SER A 201 -21.51 17.03 21.87
N GLY A 202 -21.03 15.81 22.12
CA GLY A 202 -21.42 14.97 23.25
C GLY A 202 -22.85 14.40 23.16
N HIS A 203 -23.52 14.56 22.01
CA HIS A 203 -24.85 14.00 21.81
C HIS A 203 -24.83 12.48 21.75
N THR A 204 -25.76 11.83 22.41
CA THR A 204 -25.95 10.37 22.32
C THR A 204 -26.50 10.02 20.94
N LEU A 205 -25.76 9.19 20.20
CA LEU A 205 -26.15 8.65 18.91
C LEU A 205 -26.97 7.36 19.08
N LYS A 206 -26.51 6.50 19.99
CA LYS A 206 -27.12 5.19 20.22
C LYS A 206 -26.83 4.71 21.64
N GLN A 207 -27.78 4.01 22.26
CA GLN A 207 -27.56 3.27 23.50
C GLN A 207 -27.16 1.83 23.18
N LEU A 208 -26.11 1.33 23.84
CA LEU A 208 -25.54 0.01 23.61
C LEU A 208 -25.75 -0.90 24.83
N PRO A 209 -26.14 -2.17 24.64
CA PRO A 209 -26.22 -3.13 25.74
C PRO A 209 -24.82 -3.62 26.19
N LYS A 210 -23.85 -3.58 25.31
CA LYS A 210 -22.45 -3.99 25.54
C LYS A 210 -21.50 -3.28 24.59
N ALA A 211 -20.25 -3.17 24.99
CA ALA A 211 -19.17 -2.65 24.16
C ALA A 211 -17.86 -3.40 24.45
N SER A 212 -16.85 -3.18 23.62
CA SER A 212 -15.50 -3.68 23.83
C SER A 212 -14.47 -2.58 23.56
N ILE A 213 -13.45 -2.50 24.39
CA ILE A 213 -12.30 -1.62 24.17
C ILE A 213 -11.17 -2.43 23.57
N PHE A 214 -10.64 -1.91 22.47
CA PHE A 214 -9.44 -2.40 21.80
C PHE A 214 -8.27 -1.46 22.09
N PRO A 215 -7.02 -1.92 21.97
CA PRO A 215 -5.85 -1.09 22.19
C PRO A 215 -5.85 0.19 21.34
N ALA A 216 -5.39 1.29 21.91
CA ALA A 216 -5.26 2.56 21.19
C ALA A 216 -4.11 2.56 20.17
N GLN A 217 -3.27 1.55 20.15
CA GLN A 217 -2.16 1.34 19.21
C GLN A 217 -1.97 -0.15 18.89
N HIS A 218 -1.30 -0.46 17.76
CA HIS A 218 -1.10 -1.86 17.34
C HIS A 218 -0.06 -2.58 18.19
N TYR A 219 1.05 -1.90 18.49
CA TYR A 219 2.16 -2.52 19.20
C TYR A 219 1.90 -2.47 20.70
N VAL A 220 1.41 -3.58 21.22
CA VAL A 220 1.09 -3.75 22.63
C VAL A 220 2.23 -4.52 23.30
N THR A 221 2.75 -4.00 24.42
CA THR A 221 3.75 -4.67 25.24
C THR A 221 3.48 -4.41 26.71
N SER A 222 3.66 -5.43 27.56
CA SER A 222 3.47 -5.28 28.99
C SER A 222 4.75 -4.77 29.67
N ARG A 223 4.61 -4.20 30.88
CA ARG A 223 5.76 -3.77 31.70
C ARG A 223 6.72 -4.94 31.97
N ASP A 224 6.17 -6.11 32.26
CA ASP A 224 6.95 -7.33 32.48
C ASP A 224 7.74 -7.75 31.23
N ALA A 225 7.16 -7.55 30.03
CA ALA A 225 7.87 -7.83 28.78
C ALA A 225 9.03 -6.85 28.57
N ILE A 226 8.86 -5.56 28.91
CA ILE A 226 9.92 -4.55 28.86
C ILE A 226 11.05 -4.94 29.81
N ASP A 227 10.74 -5.29 31.07
CA ASP A 227 11.73 -5.66 32.08
C ASP A 227 12.55 -6.89 31.66
N LYS A 228 11.92 -7.89 31.06
CA LYS A 228 12.61 -9.05 30.48
C LYS A 228 13.48 -8.67 29.28
N ALA A 229 12.95 -7.83 28.40
CA ALA A 229 13.67 -7.36 27.21
C ALA A 229 14.95 -6.60 27.61
N MET A 230 14.90 -5.79 28.66
CA MET A 230 16.06 -5.04 29.19
C MET A 230 17.24 -5.94 29.49
N GLY A 231 17.02 -7.06 30.18
CA GLY A 231 18.07 -8.03 30.48
C GLY A 231 18.67 -8.66 29.21
N GLN A 232 17.83 -8.98 28.22
CA GLN A 232 18.26 -9.58 26.96
C GLN A 232 19.01 -8.56 26.07
N ILE A 233 18.57 -7.30 26.03
CA ILE A 233 19.24 -6.21 25.32
C ILE A 233 20.62 -5.97 25.92
N GLN A 234 20.75 -5.92 27.26
CA GLN A 234 22.04 -5.76 27.94
C GLN A 234 23.00 -6.92 27.60
N GLN A 235 22.52 -8.15 27.63
CA GLN A 235 23.34 -9.31 27.25
C GLN A 235 23.83 -9.22 25.81
N GLU A 236 22.94 -8.91 24.84
CA GLU A 236 23.35 -8.76 23.43
C GLU A 236 24.35 -7.62 23.24
N LEU A 237 24.15 -6.50 23.97
CA LEU A 237 25.08 -5.38 23.94
C LEU A 237 26.47 -5.82 24.40
N ASP A 238 26.60 -6.51 25.53
CA ASP A 238 27.89 -6.96 26.07
C ASP A 238 28.61 -7.91 25.10
N GLU A 239 27.87 -8.85 24.50
CA GLU A 239 28.39 -9.78 23.49
C GLU A 239 28.89 -9.02 22.24
N GLN A 240 28.11 -8.07 21.74
CA GLN A 240 28.45 -7.29 20.55
C GLN A 240 29.62 -6.33 20.79
N LEU A 241 29.68 -5.69 21.96
CA LEU A 241 30.82 -4.85 22.37
C LEU A 241 32.12 -5.66 22.44
N HIS A 242 32.06 -6.88 23.01
CA HIS A 242 33.23 -7.77 23.03
C HIS A 242 33.70 -8.12 21.62
N LEU A 243 32.77 -8.44 20.71
CA LEU A 243 33.06 -8.75 19.31
C LEU A 243 33.71 -7.59 18.57
N LEU A 244 33.12 -6.37 18.66
CA LEU A 244 33.64 -5.17 18.01
C LEU A 244 35.03 -4.79 18.53
N LYS A 245 35.25 -4.83 19.84
CA LYS A 245 36.56 -4.57 20.47
C LYS A 245 37.61 -5.58 20.01
N LYS A 246 37.25 -6.87 19.91
CA LYS A 246 38.14 -7.91 19.39
C LYS A 246 38.52 -7.69 17.92
N GLN A 247 37.64 -7.11 17.13
CA GLN A 247 37.87 -6.72 15.73
C GLN A 247 38.63 -5.39 15.57
N GLY A 248 38.97 -4.70 16.65
CA GLY A 248 39.62 -3.39 16.63
C GLY A 248 38.67 -2.22 16.27
N LYS A 249 37.37 -2.46 16.20
CA LYS A 249 36.32 -1.46 15.92
C LYS A 249 35.90 -0.70 17.18
N LEU A 250 36.82 0.13 17.68
CA LEU A 250 36.61 0.82 18.96
C LEU A 250 35.56 1.95 18.88
N LEU A 251 35.52 2.66 17.75
CA LEU A 251 34.56 3.73 17.52
C LEU A 251 33.13 3.18 17.40
N GLU A 252 32.97 2.10 16.66
CA GLU A 252 31.70 1.41 16.50
C GLU A 252 31.21 0.84 17.84
N ALA A 253 32.12 0.30 18.65
CA ALA A 253 31.78 -0.18 19.98
C ALA A 253 31.30 0.94 20.89
N GLN A 254 31.99 2.08 20.92
CA GLN A 254 31.60 3.25 21.72
C GLN A 254 30.24 3.82 21.28
N ARG A 255 30.03 3.95 19.97
CA ARG A 255 28.77 4.41 19.38
C ARG A 255 27.59 3.52 19.78
N LEU A 256 27.76 2.22 19.63
CA LEU A 256 26.73 1.24 19.97
C LEU A 256 26.41 1.28 21.48
N GLU A 257 27.43 1.33 22.33
CA GLU A 257 27.26 1.38 23.78
C GLU A 257 26.50 2.62 24.22
N MET A 258 26.89 3.80 23.76
CA MET A 258 26.23 5.05 24.12
C MET A 258 24.75 5.06 23.70
N ARG A 259 24.46 4.65 22.45
CA ARG A 259 23.10 4.63 21.92
C ARG A 259 22.22 3.64 22.67
N THR A 260 22.69 2.40 22.82
CA THR A 260 21.89 1.33 23.44
C THR A 260 21.60 1.61 24.91
N ARG A 261 22.60 2.13 25.67
CA ARG A 261 22.37 2.51 27.08
C ARG A 261 21.34 3.63 27.22
N TYR A 262 21.41 4.67 26.35
CA TYR A 262 20.41 5.72 26.33
C TYR A 262 19.01 5.18 26.00
N ASP A 263 18.88 4.34 24.99
CA ASP A 263 17.61 3.70 24.64
C ASP A 263 17.05 2.86 25.81
N MET A 264 17.91 2.16 26.55
CA MET A 264 17.53 1.38 27.73
C MET A 264 17.05 2.26 28.90
N GLU A 265 17.72 3.39 29.17
CA GLU A 265 17.27 4.36 30.19
C GLU A 265 15.87 4.89 29.86
N MET A 266 15.64 5.26 28.60
CA MET A 266 14.32 5.73 28.16
C MET A 266 13.25 4.63 28.30
N LEU A 267 13.56 3.38 27.95
CA LEU A 267 12.64 2.25 28.14
C LEU A 267 12.30 2.00 29.61
N ALA A 268 13.30 2.13 30.51
CA ALA A 268 13.10 1.93 31.95
C ALA A 268 12.21 3.02 32.56
N GLU A 269 12.47 4.30 32.23
CA GLU A 269 11.80 5.43 32.85
C GLU A 269 10.44 5.75 32.24
N VAL A 270 10.37 5.73 30.91
CA VAL A 270 9.19 6.18 30.14
C VAL A 270 8.41 5.02 29.52
N GLY A 271 9.03 3.85 29.42
CA GLY A 271 8.46 2.68 28.68
C GLY A 271 8.56 2.80 27.15
N TYR A 272 9.27 3.80 26.64
CA TYR A 272 9.42 4.08 25.22
C TYR A 272 10.79 4.70 24.90
N CYS A 273 11.35 4.36 23.72
CA CYS A 273 12.52 5.05 23.17
C CYS A 273 12.36 5.27 21.66
N SER A 274 13.10 6.25 21.12
CA SER A 274 13.13 6.46 19.66
C SER A 274 13.77 5.27 18.95
N GLY A 275 13.01 4.64 18.03
CA GLY A 275 13.45 3.42 17.36
C GLY A 275 13.22 2.13 18.17
N ILE A 276 12.25 2.14 19.10
CA ILE A 276 11.85 0.97 19.91
C ILE A 276 11.62 -0.29 19.07
N GLU A 277 11.17 -0.11 17.82
CA GLU A 277 10.97 -1.21 16.89
C GLU A 277 12.23 -2.04 16.61
N ASN A 278 13.44 -1.48 16.82
CA ASN A 278 14.69 -2.22 16.68
C ASN A 278 14.89 -3.28 17.77
N TYR A 279 14.17 -3.17 18.88
CA TYR A 279 14.15 -4.12 19.99
C TYR A 279 12.92 -5.04 19.96
N SER A 280 12.10 -4.99 18.92
CA SER A 280 10.82 -5.72 18.81
C SER A 280 10.96 -7.22 19.03
N ARG A 281 12.09 -7.84 18.63
CA ARG A 281 12.34 -9.26 18.88
C ARG A 281 12.24 -9.60 20.36
N TYR A 282 12.82 -8.79 21.23
CA TYR A 282 12.81 -9.01 22.69
C TYR A 282 11.47 -8.64 23.30
N LEU A 283 10.89 -7.53 22.87
CA LEU A 283 9.58 -7.07 23.36
C LEU A 283 8.45 -8.05 23.00
N ASP A 284 8.53 -8.70 21.83
CA ASP A 284 7.61 -9.75 21.41
C ASP A 284 7.96 -11.14 21.97
N GLY A 285 9.12 -11.32 22.63
CA GLY A 285 9.62 -12.61 23.08
C GLY A 285 9.86 -13.61 21.95
N ARG A 286 10.33 -13.14 20.78
CA ARG A 286 10.64 -13.97 19.61
C ARG A 286 12.08 -14.52 19.68
N ASN A 287 12.27 -15.69 19.09
CA ASN A 287 13.61 -16.22 18.86
C ASN A 287 14.31 -15.51 17.71
N PRO A 288 15.67 -15.54 17.65
CA PRO A 288 16.41 -14.99 16.52
C PRO A 288 15.94 -15.58 15.18
N GLY A 289 15.66 -14.71 14.21
CA GLY A 289 15.20 -15.09 12.87
C GLY A 289 13.70 -15.39 12.74
N GLU A 290 12.94 -15.43 13.83
CA GLU A 290 11.48 -15.55 13.74
C GLU A 290 10.84 -14.33 13.07
N PRO A 291 9.80 -14.54 12.21
CA PRO A 291 9.09 -13.44 11.59
C PRO A 291 8.33 -12.60 12.63
N PRO A 292 8.15 -11.30 12.40
CA PRO A 292 7.27 -10.49 13.23
C PRO A 292 5.80 -10.88 13.00
N GLY A 293 4.94 -10.62 13.98
CA GLY A 293 3.49 -10.64 13.78
C GLY A 293 3.08 -9.51 12.84
N THR A 294 2.24 -9.82 11.85
CA THR A 294 1.82 -8.93 10.77
C THR A 294 0.31 -8.85 10.66
N LEU A 295 -0.22 -7.99 9.79
CA LEU A 295 -1.66 -7.97 9.50
C LEU A 295 -2.20 -9.35 9.07
N LEU A 296 -1.37 -10.13 8.37
CA LEU A 296 -1.77 -11.44 7.86
C LEU A 296 -2.13 -12.44 8.97
N ASP A 297 -1.57 -12.27 10.17
CA ASP A 297 -1.83 -13.12 11.33
C ASP A 297 -3.22 -12.84 11.95
N PHE A 298 -3.80 -11.66 11.70
CA PHE A 298 -5.15 -11.32 12.15
C PHE A 298 -6.25 -11.99 11.33
N PHE A 299 -5.93 -12.42 10.10
CA PHE A 299 -6.89 -13.14 9.27
C PHE A 299 -7.07 -14.59 9.76
N PRO A 300 -8.28 -15.13 9.68
CA PRO A 300 -8.51 -16.55 9.91
C PRO A 300 -7.93 -17.39 8.76
N ASP A 301 -7.74 -18.66 9.01
CA ASP A 301 -7.10 -19.60 8.07
C ASP A 301 -7.80 -19.74 6.71
N ASP A 302 -9.08 -19.43 6.65
CA ASP A 302 -9.92 -19.60 5.47
C ASP A 302 -10.12 -18.31 4.65
N PHE A 303 -9.39 -17.23 4.94
CA PHE A 303 -9.52 -15.99 4.18
C PHE A 303 -9.13 -16.13 2.70
N ILE A 304 -9.67 -15.26 1.87
CA ILE A 304 -9.36 -15.19 0.44
C ILE A 304 -8.40 -14.02 0.21
N MET A 305 -7.32 -14.27 -0.52
CA MET A 305 -6.38 -13.22 -0.92
C MET A 305 -6.58 -12.87 -2.39
N VAL A 306 -6.75 -11.59 -2.67
CA VAL A 306 -6.75 -11.03 -4.02
C VAL A 306 -5.49 -10.20 -4.18
N ILE A 307 -4.69 -10.49 -5.20
CA ILE A 307 -3.45 -9.75 -5.47
C ILE A 307 -3.64 -8.99 -6.78
N ASP A 308 -3.87 -7.70 -6.65
CA ASP A 308 -4.05 -6.84 -7.81
C ASP A 308 -2.70 -6.41 -8.40
N GLU A 309 -2.69 -6.23 -9.73
CA GLU A 309 -1.47 -6.02 -10.53
C GLU A 309 -0.33 -6.95 -10.06
N SER A 310 -0.64 -8.25 -9.99
CA SER A 310 0.21 -9.28 -9.35
C SER A 310 1.62 -9.32 -9.91
N HIS A 311 1.79 -8.99 -11.19
CA HIS A 311 3.09 -8.90 -11.88
C HIS A 311 4.03 -7.82 -11.31
N ILE A 312 3.50 -6.86 -10.54
CA ILE A 312 4.27 -5.83 -9.82
C ILE A 312 4.27 -6.14 -8.32
N THR A 313 3.10 -6.46 -7.76
CA THR A 313 2.90 -6.66 -6.33
C THR A 313 3.76 -7.79 -5.78
N LEU A 314 3.84 -8.93 -6.47
CA LEU A 314 4.63 -10.07 -6.01
C LEU A 314 6.15 -9.84 -6.06
N PRO A 315 6.73 -9.29 -7.13
CA PRO A 315 8.14 -8.89 -7.12
C PRO A 315 8.47 -7.88 -6.03
N GLN A 316 7.57 -6.94 -5.72
CA GLN A 316 7.75 -5.99 -4.64
C GLN A 316 7.80 -6.69 -3.28
N VAL A 317 6.86 -7.59 -2.97
CA VAL A 317 6.87 -8.39 -1.75
C VAL A 317 8.18 -9.20 -1.63
N ARG A 318 8.68 -9.79 -2.73
CA ARG A 318 9.95 -10.52 -2.74
C ARG A 318 11.15 -9.64 -2.44
N GLY A 319 11.16 -8.40 -2.95
CA GLY A 319 12.28 -7.46 -2.84
C GLY A 319 12.39 -6.77 -1.48
N MET A 320 11.25 -6.56 -0.78
CA MET A 320 11.22 -5.77 0.47
C MET A 320 12.16 -6.30 1.55
N TYR A 321 12.19 -7.60 1.80
CA TYR A 321 13.05 -8.22 2.80
C TYR A 321 14.54 -7.96 2.53
N ASN A 322 14.98 -8.17 1.31
CA ASN A 322 16.40 -8.05 0.95
C ASN A 322 16.90 -6.60 1.08
N GLY A 323 16.08 -5.63 0.67
CA GLY A 323 16.41 -4.20 0.80
C GLY A 323 16.53 -3.76 2.26
N ASP A 324 15.57 -4.16 3.10
CA ASP A 324 15.60 -3.84 4.53
C ASP A 324 16.80 -4.50 5.24
N ARG A 325 17.05 -5.77 4.94
CA ARG A 325 18.17 -6.52 5.52
C ARG A 325 19.53 -5.91 5.14
N ALA A 326 19.76 -5.55 3.87
CA ALA A 326 21.02 -4.96 3.43
C ALA A 326 21.29 -3.63 4.17
N ARG A 327 20.31 -2.76 4.25
CA ARG A 327 20.40 -1.48 4.98
C ARG A 327 20.73 -1.69 6.45
N LYS A 328 20.02 -2.57 7.16
CA LYS A 328 20.21 -2.84 8.59
C LYS A 328 21.53 -3.55 8.87
N THR A 329 21.98 -4.44 7.98
CA THR A 329 23.31 -5.07 8.11
C THR A 329 24.40 -4.01 8.15
N THR A 330 24.34 -3.01 7.28
CA THR A 330 25.30 -1.89 7.29
C THR A 330 25.26 -1.12 8.62
N LEU A 331 24.08 -0.88 9.19
CA LEU A 331 23.95 -0.22 10.50
C LEU A 331 24.57 -1.05 11.63
N VAL A 332 24.36 -2.37 11.64
CA VAL A 332 24.93 -3.29 12.63
C VAL A 332 26.45 -3.36 12.55
N GLU A 333 27.00 -3.52 11.33
CA GLU A 333 28.45 -3.64 11.09
C GLU A 333 29.23 -2.39 11.46
N ASN A 334 28.56 -1.23 11.48
CA ASN A 334 29.14 0.08 11.82
C ASN A 334 28.69 0.60 13.20
N GLY A 335 28.14 -0.24 14.06
CA GLY A 335 27.86 0.08 15.46
C GLY A 335 26.69 1.04 15.71
N PHE A 336 25.77 1.18 14.77
CA PHE A 336 24.58 2.02 14.96
C PHE A 336 23.41 1.26 15.60
N ARG A 337 23.32 -0.06 15.39
CA ARG A 337 22.24 -0.90 15.92
C ARG A 337 22.78 -2.28 16.38
N LEU A 338 22.07 -2.88 17.33
CA LEU A 338 22.29 -4.27 17.73
C LEU A 338 21.86 -5.24 16.61
N PRO A 339 22.46 -6.44 16.54
CA PRO A 339 22.05 -7.49 15.58
C PRO A 339 20.55 -7.83 15.61
N SER A 340 19.90 -7.74 16.78
CA SER A 340 18.46 -7.98 16.95
C SER A 340 17.57 -7.09 16.08
N CYS A 341 18.04 -5.92 15.65
CA CYS A 341 17.31 -5.04 14.76
C CYS A 341 17.00 -5.69 13.40
N LEU A 342 17.78 -6.71 13.01
CA LEU A 342 17.56 -7.50 11.79
C LEU A 342 16.24 -8.29 11.81
N ASP A 343 15.68 -8.53 13.01
CA ASP A 343 14.42 -9.25 13.17
C ASP A 343 13.18 -8.33 13.21
N ASN A 344 13.38 -7.02 13.23
CA ASN A 344 12.36 -6.04 12.88
C ASN A 344 12.35 -5.84 11.36
N ARG A 345 11.61 -6.66 10.65
CA ARG A 345 11.70 -6.79 9.19
C ARG A 345 10.36 -7.17 8.56
N PRO A 346 10.17 -6.92 7.26
CA PRO A 346 9.04 -7.51 6.56
C PRO A 346 9.20 -9.04 6.46
N LEU A 347 8.09 -9.72 6.19
CA LEU A 347 8.11 -11.14 5.86
C LEU A 347 8.99 -11.37 4.63
N ASN A 348 9.82 -12.42 4.65
CA ASN A 348 10.47 -12.90 3.46
C ASN A 348 9.50 -13.71 2.57
N TRP A 349 9.90 -13.99 1.33
CA TRP A 349 9.07 -14.69 0.36
C TRP A 349 8.60 -16.08 0.84
N ARG A 350 9.45 -16.82 1.56
CA ARG A 350 9.11 -18.14 2.09
C ARG A 350 8.04 -18.06 3.18
N GLU A 351 8.13 -17.05 4.04
CA GLU A 351 7.15 -16.77 5.09
C GLU A 351 5.83 -16.30 4.49
N PHE A 352 5.87 -15.32 3.59
CA PHE A 352 4.67 -14.81 2.89
C PHE A 352 3.91 -15.92 2.17
N LYS A 353 4.61 -16.87 1.52
CA LYS A 353 3.96 -18.01 0.85
C LYS A 353 3.10 -18.89 1.75
N LYS A 354 3.31 -18.89 3.07
CA LYS A 354 2.48 -19.67 4.00
C LYS A 354 1.05 -19.15 4.07
N TYR A 355 0.84 -17.84 3.82
CA TYR A 355 -0.47 -17.19 3.81
C TYR A 355 -1.19 -17.31 2.46
N LEU A 356 -0.52 -17.75 1.40
CA LEU A 356 -1.11 -17.97 0.09
C LEU A 356 -1.92 -19.29 0.07
N ARG A 357 -3.10 -19.28 0.71
CA ARG A 357 -3.96 -20.48 0.80
C ARG A 357 -4.94 -20.55 -0.36
N GLN A 358 -5.77 -19.55 -0.54
CA GLN A 358 -6.65 -19.37 -1.69
C GLN A 358 -6.46 -17.98 -2.26
N VAL A 359 -5.98 -17.90 -3.49
CA VAL A 359 -5.51 -16.64 -4.08
C VAL A 359 -6.09 -16.44 -5.47
N ILE A 360 -6.55 -15.22 -5.73
CA ILE A 360 -6.90 -14.72 -7.06
C ILE A 360 -5.84 -13.68 -7.45
N PHE A 361 -5.05 -14.00 -8.47
CA PHE A 361 -4.14 -13.04 -9.10
C PHE A 361 -4.88 -12.25 -10.17
N ILE A 362 -4.75 -10.94 -10.15
CA ILE A 362 -5.34 -10.05 -11.15
C ILE A 362 -4.22 -9.33 -11.89
N SER A 363 -4.19 -9.43 -13.22
CA SER A 363 -3.24 -8.69 -14.04
C SER A 363 -3.64 -8.69 -15.52
N ALA A 364 -3.28 -7.64 -16.25
CA ALA A 364 -3.32 -7.65 -17.71
C ALA A 364 -2.11 -8.39 -18.32
N THR A 365 -1.05 -8.57 -17.54
CA THR A 365 0.23 -9.17 -17.93
C THR A 365 0.80 -10.02 -16.78
N PRO A 366 0.15 -11.13 -16.40
CA PRO A 366 0.59 -11.98 -15.28
C PRO A 366 2.07 -12.38 -15.43
N GLY A 367 2.77 -12.46 -14.30
CA GLY A 367 4.15 -12.95 -14.23
C GLY A 367 4.25 -14.45 -14.52
N ASP A 368 5.47 -14.95 -14.68
CA ASP A 368 5.70 -16.35 -14.99
C ASP A 368 5.29 -17.24 -13.82
N TRP A 369 5.60 -16.80 -12.60
CA TRP A 369 5.26 -17.54 -11.40
C TRP A 369 3.73 -17.69 -11.21
N GLU A 370 2.94 -16.62 -11.44
CA GLU A 370 1.47 -16.70 -11.37
C GLU A 370 0.90 -17.67 -12.39
N ARG A 371 1.46 -17.67 -13.60
CA ARG A 371 1.06 -18.60 -14.67
C ARG A 371 1.41 -20.05 -14.34
N GLU A 372 2.58 -20.27 -13.75
CA GLU A 372 3.07 -21.60 -13.36
C GLU A 372 2.23 -22.22 -12.24
N VAL A 373 1.88 -21.43 -11.22
CA VAL A 373 1.16 -21.95 -10.04
C VAL A 373 -0.35 -21.99 -10.21
N SER A 374 -0.91 -21.21 -11.15
CA SER A 374 -2.36 -21.14 -11.36
C SER A 374 -2.88 -22.38 -12.07
N THR A 375 -3.85 -23.02 -11.45
CA THR A 375 -4.57 -24.15 -12.04
C THR A 375 -5.65 -23.72 -13.03
N CYS A 376 -6.04 -22.44 -12.99
CA CYS A 376 -7.01 -21.83 -13.90
C CYS A 376 -6.57 -20.41 -14.24
N VAL A 377 -6.54 -20.09 -15.52
CA VAL A 377 -6.37 -18.74 -16.05
C VAL A 377 -7.65 -18.37 -16.79
N ALA A 378 -8.38 -17.40 -16.24
CA ALA A 378 -9.57 -16.86 -16.88
C ALA A 378 -9.21 -15.57 -17.63
N GLU A 379 -9.52 -15.50 -18.92
CA GLU A 379 -9.31 -14.30 -19.72
C GLU A 379 -10.55 -13.40 -19.69
N GLN A 380 -10.35 -12.12 -19.39
CA GLN A 380 -11.38 -11.09 -19.45
C GLN A 380 -10.93 -9.98 -20.40
N ILE A 381 -11.10 -10.22 -21.69
CA ILE A 381 -10.63 -9.34 -22.77
C ILE A 381 -11.68 -8.32 -23.15
N ILE A 382 -12.96 -8.66 -23.04
CA ILE A 382 -14.05 -7.80 -23.50
C ILE A 382 -14.25 -6.59 -22.59
N ARG A 383 -14.25 -5.39 -23.18
CA ARG A 383 -14.66 -4.14 -22.53
C ARG A 383 -16.14 -3.88 -22.81
N PRO A 384 -16.96 -3.66 -21.77
CA PRO A 384 -18.39 -3.36 -21.96
C PRO A 384 -18.66 -2.13 -22.82
N THR A 385 -17.73 -1.17 -22.83
CA THR A 385 -17.79 0.07 -23.64
C THR A 385 -17.56 -0.16 -25.13
N GLY A 386 -17.14 -1.35 -25.52
CA GLY A 386 -16.79 -1.70 -26.90
C GLY A 386 -15.45 -1.13 -27.39
N VAL A 387 -14.73 -0.34 -26.56
CA VAL A 387 -13.45 0.24 -26.97
C VAL A 387 -12.44 -0.87 -27.23
N VAL A 388 -11.85 -0.84 -28.42
CA VAL A 388 -10.86 -1.82 -28.87
C VAL A 388 -9.45 -1.45 -28.40
N ASP A 389 -8.55 -2.42 -28.36
CA ASP A 389 -7.14 -2.13 -28.14
C ASP A 389 -6.60 -1.22 -29.27
N PRO A 390 -5.59 -0.37 -28.96
CA PRO A 390 -5.12 0.63 -29.94
C PRO A 390 -4.50 -0.03 -31.17
N GLU A 391 -4.51 0.69 -32.27
CA GLU A 391 -3.73 0.35 -33.44
C GLU A 391 -2.25 0.58 -33.13
N VAL A 392 -1.40 -0.42 -33.42
CA VAL A 392 0.03 -0.35 -33.16
C VAL A 392 0.79 -0.24 -34.47
N VAL A 393 1.55 0.83 -34.62
CA VAL A 393 2.45 1.09 -35.75
C VAL A 393 3.90 1.00 -35.27
N VAL A 394 4.73 0.27 -36.01
CA VAL A 394 6.18 0.27 -35.81
C VAL A 394 6.80 1.21 -36.85
N SER A 395 7.50 2.23 -36.39
CA SER A 395 8.18 3.23 -37.23
C SER A 395 9.70 3.18 -36.97
N PRO A 396 10.57 3.55 -37.94
CA PRO A 396 12.01 3.60 -37.71
C PRO A 396 12.38 4.49 -36.52
N ALA A 397 13.38 4.08 -35.73
CA ALA A 397 13.95 4.90 -34.66
C ALA A 397 14.76 6.07 -35.26
N THR A 398 15.35 5.87 -36.43
CA THR A 398 16.01 6.94 -37.19
C THR A 398 14.98 7.99 -37.60
N GLY A 399 15.16 9.26 -37.15
CA GLY A 399 14.21 10.35 -37.41
C GLY A 399 12.96 10.31 -36.51
N GLN A 400 12.95 9.52 -35.43
CA GLN A 400 11.80 9.33 -34.54
C GLN A 400 11.25 10.63 -33.95
N VAL A 401 12.11 11.63 -33.68
CA VAL A 401 11.67 12.90 -33.09
C VAL A 401 10.88 13.74 -34.08
N ASP A 402 11.30 13.78 -35.36
CA ASP A 402 10.60 14.53 -36.40
C ASP A 402 9.22 13.93 -36.69
N ASP A 403 9.14 12.60 -36.88
CA ASP A 403 7.85 11.88 -37.04
C ASP A 403 6.94 12.08 -35.83
N LEU A 404 7.51 12.03 -34.61
CA LEU A 404 6.77 12.27 -33.38
C LEU A 404 6.17 13.67 -33.36
N VAL A 405 6.94 14.72 -33.72
CA VAL A 405 6.46 16.12 -33.75
C VAL A 405 5.28 16.27 -34.72
N ASP A 406 5.36 15.66 -35.90
CA ASP A 406 4.28 15.73 -36.88
C ASP A 406 2.98 15.05 -36.37
N ARG A 407 3.11 13.90 -35.74
CA ARG A 407 1.97 13.21 -35.07
C ARG A 407 1.39 14.05 -33.93
N LEU A 408 2.24 14.63 -33.09
CA LEU A 408 1.81 15.47 -31.98
C LEU A 408 1.05 16.72 -32.44
N ARG A 409 1.43 17.34 -33.55
CA ARG A 409 0.68 18.45 -34.16
C ARG A 409 -0.74 18.03 -34.51
N GLY A 410 -0.89 16.84 -35.13
CA GLY A 410 -2.20 16.30 -35.48
C GLY A 410 -3.07 16.00 -34.24
N ILE A 411 -2.50 15.46 -33.16
CA ILE A 411 -3.18 15.14 -31.92
C ILE A 411 -3.62 16.40 -31.18
N THR A 412 -2.70 17.34 -30.98
CA THR A 412 -3.00 18.60 -30.26
C THR A 412 -3.99 19.49 -30.97
N ALA A 413 -3.96 19.52 -32.33
CA ALA A 413 -4.95 20.23 -33.13
C ALA A 413 -6.38 19.70 -32.95
N ARG A 414 -6.54 18.41 -32.63
CA ARG A 414 -7.85 17.82 -32.31
C ARG A 414 -8.24 17.94 -30.83
N GLY A 415 -7.41 18.60 -30.00
CA GLY A 415 -7.64 18.73 -28.58
C GLY A 415 -7.44 17.43 -27.80
N GLU A 416 -6.76 16.43 -28.37
CA GLU A 416 -6.45 15.14 -27.76
C GLU A 416 -5.12 15.20 -26.99
N ARG A 417 -4.79 14.12 -26.24
CA ARG A 417 -3.60 14.04 -25.40
C ARG A 417 -2.66 12.95 -25.88
N ALA A 418 -1.37 13.15 -25.60
CA ALA A 418 -0.33 12.17 -25.92
C ALA A 418 0.54 11.84 -24.71
N LEU A 419 0.98 10.57 -24.63
CA LEU A 419 2.00 10.09 -23.73
C LEU A 419 3.23 9.70 -24.55
N VAL A 420 4.41 10.16 -24.12
CA VAL A 420 5.68 9.84 -24.79
C VAL A 420 6.63 9.21 -23.78
N THR A 421 7.15 8.00 -24.06
CA THR A 421 8.09 7.33 -23.18
C THR A 421 9.51 7.31 -23.75
N THR A 422 10.49 7.67 -22.92
CA THR A 422 11.92 7.62 -23.21
C THR A 422 12.61 6.60 -22.32
N LEU A 423 13.93 6.43 -22.47
CA LEU A 423 14.73 5.48 -21.68
C LEU A 423 15.40 6.10 -20.45
N THR A 424 15.69 7.41 -20.50
CA THR A 424 16.44 8.09 -19.43
C THR A 424 15.77 9.37 -18.99
N LYS A 425 16.06 9.82 -17.75
CA LYS A 425 15.61 11.09 -17.22
C LYS A 425 16.04 12.24 -18.13
N LYS A 426 17.30 12.26 -18.51
CA LYS A 426 17.87 13.27 -19.39
C LYS A 426 17.14 13.33 -20.74
N SER A 427 16.91 12.18 -21.39
CA SER A 427 16.16 12.15 -22.66
C SER A 427 14.72 12.65 -22.51
N SER A 428 14.08 12.44 -21.36
CA SER A 428 12.75 12.98 -21.10
C SER A 428 12.77 14.50 -20.93
N GLU A 429 13.78 15.03 -20.24
CA GLU A 429 13.97 16.47 -20.03
C GLU A 429 14.28 17.17 -21.35
N ASP A 430 15.30 16.69 -22.08
CA ASP A 430 15.73 17.25 -23.37
C ASP A 430 14.57 17.25 -24.39
N LEU A 431 13.79 16.16 -24.44
CA LEU A 431 12.64 16.08 -25.34
C LEU A 431 11.51 17.04 -24.91
N ALA A 432 11.23 17.16 -23.63
CA ALA A 432 10.19 18.07 -23.15
C ALA A 432 10.57 19.53 -23.41
N GLU A 433 11.83 19.90 -23.21
CA GLU A 433 12.35 21.23 -23.54
C GLU A 433 12.22 21.52 -25.04
N TYR A 434 12.68 20.59 -25.90
CA TYR A 434 12.56 20.72 -27.34
C TYR A 434 11.10 20.89 -27.82
N LEU A 435 10.16 20.11 -27.26
CA LEU A 435 8.74 20.23 -27.58
C LEU A 435 8.13 21.54 -27.06
N ALA A 436 8.60 22.05 -25.92
CA ALA A 436 8.18 23.34 -25.40
C ALA A 436 8.64 24.51 -26.31
N ASP A 437 9.86 24.44 -26.84
CA ASP A 437 10.37 25.41 -27.82
C ASP A 437 9.54 25.42 -29.10
N LEU A 438 8.98 24.28 -29.49
CA LEU A 438 8.03 24.14 -30.58
C LEU A 438 6.58 24.56 -30.21
N GLN A 439 6.40 25.20 -29.04
CA GLN A 439 5.13 25.73 -28.54
C GLN A 439 4.09 24.65 -28.17
N PHE A 440 4.48 23.42 -27.91
CA PHE A 440 3.59 22.42 -27.34
C PHE A 440 3.37 22.64 -25.82
N LYS A 441 2.16 22.38 -25.34
CA LYS A 441 1.85 22.32 -23.92
C LYS A 441 2.33 20.97 -23.35
N VAL A 442 3.60 20.89 -22.99
CA VAL A 442 4.27 19.68 -22.57
C VAL A 442 4.78 19.79 -21.13
N LYS A 443 4.70 18.69 -20.38
CA LYS A 443 5.41 18.50 -19.11
C LYS A 443 6.09 17.13 -19.09
N TYR A 444 7.12 16.96 -18.25
CA TYR A 444 7.74 15.67 -18.04
C TYR A 444 7.52 15.15 -16.63
N ILE A 445 7.41 13.80 -16.50
CA ILE A 445 7.30 13.11 -15.22
C ILE A 445 8.64 12.45 -14.88
N HIS A 446 9.17 12.74 -13.69
CA HIS A 446 10.35 12.09 -13.14
C HIS A 446 10.04 11.34 -11.83
N SER A 447 11.00 10.51 -11.39
CA SER A 447 10.83 9.64 -10.22
C SER A 447 10.74 10.39 -8.88
N GLU A 448 11.20 11.63 -8.84
CA GLU A 448 11.31 12.44 -7.63
C GLU A 448 10.02 13.20 -7.28
N LEU A 449 9.05 13.24 -8.21
CA LEU A 449 7.74 13.86 -7.95
C LEU A 449 7.01 13.08 -6.83
N ASN A 450 6.53 13.82 -5.86
CA ASN A 450 5.68 13.27 -4.81
C ASN A 450 4.27 12.90 -5.36
N ALA A 451 3.45 12.25 -4.54
CA ALA A 451 2.13 11.79 -4.96
C ALA A 451 1.18 12.94 -5.34
N PHE A 452 1.29 14.09 -4.64
CA PHE A 452 0.45 15.26 -4.89
C PHE A 452 0.81 15.94 -6.23
N GLU A 453 2.09 16.22 -6.46
CA GLU A 453 2.59 16.81 -7.72
C GLU A 453 2.22 15.95 -8.93
N ARG A 454 2.28 14.62 -8.76
CA ARG A 454 1.86 13.69 -9.81
C ARG A 454 0.36 13.75 -10.08
N ALA A 455 -0.46 13.82 -9.03
CA ALA A 455 -1.91 13.96 -9.17
C ALA A 455 -2.28 15.26 -9.89
N GLU A 456 -1.57 16.35 -9.60
CA GLU A 456 -1.72 17.64 -10.27
C GLU A 456 -1.38 17.56 -11.76
N LEU A 457 -0.24 16.94 -12.12
CA LEU A 457 0.13 16.74 -13.53
C LEU A 457 -0.90 15.91 -14.32
N ILE A 458 -1.47 14.90 -13.69
CA ILE A 458 -2.53 14.09 -14.31
C ILE A 458 -3.80 14.92 -14.50
N ARG A 459 -4.15 15.72 -13.51
CA ARG A 459 -5.29 16.66 -13.62
C ARG A 459 -5.08 17.65 -14.76
N ASP A 460 -3.90 18.24 -14.89
CA ASP A 460 -3.54 19.20 -15.92
C ASP A 460 -3.58 18.56 -17.33
N LEU A 461 -3.15 17.30 -17.44
CA LEU A 461 -3.29 16.55 -18.68
C LEU A 461 -4.76 16.31 -19.04
N ARG A 462 -5.58 15.93 -18.06
CA ARG A 462 -7.01 15.69 -18.27
C ARG A 462 -7.80 16.97 -18.58
N SER A 463 -7.50 18.07 -17.90
CA SER A 463 -8.13 19.37 -18.14
C SER A 463 -7.72 20.00 -19.48
N GLY A 464 -6.54 19.67 -20.00
CA GLY A 464 -5.98 20.22 -21.23
C GLY A 464 -5.07 21.41 -21.04
N GLU A 465 -4.71 21.72 -19.82
CA GLU A 465 -3.62 22.64 -19.53
C GLU A 465 -2.29 22.09 -20.05
N VAL A 466 -2.14 20.76 -20.00
CA VAL A 466 -1.05 20.01 -20.61
C VAL A 466 -1.64 19.10 -21.70
N SER A 467 -0.99 19.04 -22.87
CA SER A 467 -1.41 18.19 -23.99
C SER A 467 -0.53 16.96 -24.16
N ILE A 468 0.74 17.06 -23.73
CA ILE A 468 1.75 16.02 -23.91
C ILE A 468 2.45 15.78 -22.59
N LEU A 469 2.55 14.52 -22.21
CA LEU A 469 3.30 14.10 -21.03
C LEU A 469 4.46 13.20 -21.45
N VAL A 470 5.68 13.60 -21.11
CA VAL A 470 6.92 12.84 -21.40
C VAL A 470 7.43 12.20 -20.13
N GLY A 471 7.93 10.96 -20.19
CA GLY A 471 8.53 10.33 -19.03
C GLY A 471 9.15 8.96 -19.30
N ILE A 472 9.96 8.47 -18.36
CA ILE A 472 10.61 7.16 -18.49
C ILE A 472 9.61 6.05 -18.23
N ASN A 473 8.88 6.17 -17.15
CA ASN A 473 7.94 5.14 -16.68
C ASN A 473 6.57 5.78 -16.40
N LEU A 474 5.82 5.99 -17.47
CA LEU A 474 4.43 6.45 -17.40
C LEU A 474 3.46 5.32 -17.00
N LEU A 475 4.03 4.16 -16.56
CA LEU A 475 3.29 2.95 -16.22
C LEU A 475 2.75 2.94 -14.80
N ARG A 476 3.23 3.85 -13.93
CA ARG A 476 2.79 3.81 -12.54
C ARG A 476 1.31 4.16 -12.48
N GLU A 477 0.56 3.21 -12.45
CA GLU A 477 -0.68 2.62 -11.94
C GLU A 477 -1.85 3.58 -11.68
N GLY A 478 -3.06 3.09 -11.98
CA GLY A 478 -4.30 3.78 -11.65
C GLY A 478 -4.62 4.99 -12.54
N MET A 479 -3.76 5.35 -13.50
CA MET A 479 -4.04 6.46 -14.42
C MET A 479 -5.09 6.07 -15.44
N ASP A 480 -6.32 6.47 -15.17
CA ASP A 480 -7.44 6.39 -16.12
C ASP A 480 -7.45 7.66 -16.96
N LEU A 481 -6.88 7.59 -18.17
CA LEU A 481 -6.69 8.72 -19.08
C LEU A 481 -7.45 8.50 -20.39
N PRO A 482 -8.79 8.62 -20.40
CA PRO A 482 -9.58 8.40 -21.61
C PRO A 482 -9.31 9.47 -22.70
N GLU A 483 -8.72 10.59 -22.33
CA GLU A 483 -8.37 11.69 -23.23
C GLU A 483 -7.12 11.38 -24.07
N VAL A 484 -6.33 10.36 -23.69
CA VAL A 484 -5.10 9.98 -24.40
C VAL A 484 -5.44 9.17 -25.64
N SER A 485 -5.11 9.72 -26.81
CA SER A 485 -5.29 9.08 -28.11
C SER A 485 -3.99 8.61 -28.75
N LEU A 486 -2.82 9.11 -28.30
CA LEU A 486 -1.52 8.68 -28.79
C LEU A 486 -0.62 8.25 -27.64
N VAL A 487 0.01 7.08 -27.80
CA VAL A 487 1.13 6.64 -26.99
C VAL A 487 2.33 6.43 -27.90
N ALA A 488 3.41 7.16 -27.70
CA ALA A 488 4.65 7.04 -28.44
C ALA A 488 5.75 6.43 -27.56
N ILE A 489 6.42 5.40 -28.04
CA ILE A 489 7.48 4.71 -27.33
C ILE A 489 8.77 4.86 -28.14
N LEU A 490 9.66 5.73 -27.67
CA LEU A 490 10.96 5.96 -28.31
C LEU A 490 11.92 4.82 -27.96
N ASP A 491 12.82 4.49 -28.90
CA ASP A 491 13.82 3.46 -28.74
C ASP A 491 13.21 2.14 -28.20
N ALA A 492 12.15 1.69 -28.84
CA ALA A 492 11.39 0.52 -28.38
C ALA A 492 12.17 -0.80 -28.54
N ASP A 493 13.19 -0.83 -29.39
CA ASP A 493 14.09 -1.96 -29.63
C ASP A 493 15.27 -2.08 -28.62
N ARG A 494 15.40 -1.11 -27.73
CA ARG A 494 16.41 -1.18 -26.64
C ARG A 494 15.93 -2.11 -25.55
N GLU A 495 16.16 -3.40 -25.72
CA GLU A 495 15.69 -4.43 -24.77
C GLU A 495 16.17 -4.15 -23.34
N GLY A 496 15.27 -4.40 -22.38
CA GLY A 496 15.50 -4.18 -20.95
C GLY A 496 14.18 -4.16 -20.18
N PHE A 497 14.24 -3.90 -18.89
CA PHE A 497 13.07 -3.89 -18.02
C PHE A 497 11.94 -2.96 -18.53
N LEU A 498 12.31 -1.77 -19.05
CA LEU A 498 11.35 -0.77 -19.54
C LEU A 498 10.78 -1.09 -20.94
N ARG A 499 11.36 -2.01 -21.66
CA ARG A 499 10.99 -2.42 -23.03
C ARG A 499 10.71 -3.92 -23.13
N SER A 500 10.52 -4.60 -21.99
CA SER A 500 10.00 -5.97 -21.96
C SER A 500 8.60 -6.04 -22.56
N HIS A 501 8.18 -7.17 -23.09
CA HIS A 501 6.84 -7.37 -23.65
C HIS A 501 5.72 -6.96 -22.66
N ARG A 502 5.91 -7.23 -21.36
CA ARG A 502 4.96 -6.82 -20.30
C ARG A 502 4.87 -5.31 -20.19
N SER A 503 6.04 -4.63 -20.13
CA SER A 503 6.08 -3.18 -20.07
C SER A 503 5.44 -2.54 -21.30
N LEU A 504 5.75 -3.03 -22.50
CA LEU A 504 5.16 -2.54 -23.75
C LEU A 504 3.64 -2.69 -23.75
N ILE A 505 3.08 -3.86 -23.42
CA ILE A 505 1.62 -4.07 -23.33
C ILE A 505 0.96 -3.11 -22.33
N GLN A 506 1.59 -2.87 -21.18
CA GLN A 506 1.07 -1.94 -20.17
C GLN A 506 1.05 -0.48 -20.67
N ILE A 507 2.14 -0.05 -21.35
CA ILE A 507 2.22 1.31 -21.92
C ILE A 507 1.20 1.46 -23.05
N MET A 508 1.14 0.53 -23.98
CA MET A 508 0.19 0.53 -25.10
C MET A 508 -1.26 0.56 -24.62
N GLY A 509 -1.55 -0.16 -23.53
CA GLY A 509 -2.87 -0.19 -22.89
C GLY A 509 -3.36 1.16 -22.36
N ARG A 510 -2.50 2.18 -22.25
CA ARG A 510 -2.92 3.55 -21.87
C ARG A 510 -3.78 4.23 -22.94
N ALA A 511 -3.59 3.89 -24.22
CA ALA A 511 -4.44 4.37 -25.30
C ALA A 511 -5.73 3.54 -25.49
N ALA A 512 -5.92 2.45 -24.76
CA ALA A 512 -7.04 1.51 -24.94
C ALA A 512 -8.37 1.97 -24.31
N ARG A 513 -8.51 3.24 -23.96
CA ARG A 513 -9.74 3.87 -23.45
C ARG A 513 -10.33 4.91 -24.39
N ASN A 514 -9.58 5.23 -25.42
CA ASN A 514 -9.98 6.17 -26.46
C ASN A 514 -10.33 5.40 -27.74
N THR A 515 -11.45 5.72 -28.36
CA THR A 515 -11.88 5.08 -29.62
C THR A 515 -10.92 5.33 -30.77
N ARG A 516 -10.11 6.40 -30.69
CA ARG A 516 -9.05 6.75 -31.65
C ARG A 516 -7.65 6.42 -31.13
N GLY A 517 -7.56 5.50 -30.17
CA GLY A 517 -6.30 5.11 -29.55
C GLY A 517 -5.29 4.56 -30.56
N GLN A 518 -4.10 5.15 -30.60
CA GLN A 518 -2.99 4.78 -31.46
C GLN A 518 -1.70 4.62 -30.65
N VAL A 519 -0.86 3.69 -31.03
CA VAL A 519 0.47 3.47 -30.45
C VAL A 519 1.51 3.50 -31.55
N VAL A 520 2.59 4.23 -31.33
CA VAL A 520 3.76 4.20 -32.21
C VAL A 520 4.95 3.67 -31.43
N LEU A 521 5.55 2.59 -31.94
CA LEU A 521 6.81 2.02 -31.44
C LEU A 521 7.92 2.44 -32.41
N TYR A 522 8.87 3.24 -31.94
CA TYR A 522 10.02 3.61 -32.73
C TYR A 522 11.12 2.60 -32.51
N ALA A 523 11.44 1.84 -33.56
CA ALA A 523 12.38 0.74 -33.52
C ALA A 523 13.00 0.54 -34.92
N ASP A 524 14.32 0.37 -34.97
CA ASP A 524 15.03 -0.02 -36.19
C ASP A 524 15.10 -1.55 -36.34
N VAL A 525 14.93 -2.28 -35.22
CA VAL A 525 14.90 -3.75 -35.17
C VAL A 525 13.65 -4.23 -34.46
N GLU A 526 12.92 -5.15 -35.07
CA GLU A 526 11.77 -5.80 -34.42
C GLU A 526 12.26 -6.89 -33.45
N THR A 527 12.35 -6.54 -32.17
CA THR A 527 12.74 -7.48 -31.10
C THR A 527 11.60 -8.46 -30.77
N GLU A 528 11.93 -9.54 -30.05
CA GLU A 528 10.92 -10.49 -29.61
C GLU A 528 9.87 -9.85 -28.68
N SER A 529 10.31 -8.93 -27.83
CA SER A 529 9.42 -8.16 -26.95
C SER A 529 8.41 -7.30 -27.74
N ILE A 530 8.87 -6.65 -28.82
CA ILE A 530 7.99 -5.89 -29.74
C ILE A 530 7.02 -6.84 -30.42
N ARG A 531 7.51 -7.90 -31.06
CA ARG A 531 6.67 -8.88 -31.79
C ARG A 531 5.58 -9.46 -30.92
N THR A 532 5.94 -9.95 -29.73
CA THR A 532 4.98 -10.56 -28.79
C THR A 532 3.93 -9.56 -28.33
N SER A 533 4.33 -8.31 -28.03
CA SER A 533 3.38 -7.30 -27.55
C SER A 533 2.45 -6.81 -28.66
N VAL A 534 2.94 -6.65 -29.89
CA VAL A 534 2.12 -6.28 -31.05
C VAL A 534 1.12 -7.39 -31.39
N GLN A 535 1.57 -8.64 -31.40
CA GLN A 535 0.71 -9.80 -31.67
C GLN A 535 -0.42 -9.92 -30.64
N GLU A 536 -0.09 -9.80 -29.34
CA GLU A 536 -1.08 -9.89 -28.27
C GLU A 536 -2.08 -8.71 -28.33
N THR A 537 -1.61 -7.50 -28.59
CA THR A 537 -2.51 -6.33 -28.73
C THR A 537 -3.45 -6.51 -29.92
N ARG A 538 -2.94 -7.02 -31.04
CA ARG A 538 -3.75 -7.34 -32.24
C ARG A 538 -4.78 -8.40 -31.95
N ARG A 539 -4.39 -9.52 -31.28
CA ARG A 539 -5.31 -10.60 -30.87
C ARG A 539 -6.46 -10.04 -30.01
N ARG A 540 -6.15 -9.22 -29.01
CA ARG A 540 -7.16 -8.61 -28.14
C ARG A 540 -8.09 -7.68 -28.91
N ARG A 541 -7.54 -6.90 -29.82
CA ARG A 541 -8.30 -6.00 -30.69
C ARG A 541 -9.29 -6.78 -31.56
N GLU A 542 -8.87 -7.83 -32.23
CA GLU A 542 -9.71 -8.70 -33.07
C GLU A 542 -10.86 -9.33 -32.28
N ILE A 543 -10.58 -9.88 -31.09
CA ILE A 543 -11.60 -10.46 -30.22
C ILE A 543 -12.66 -9.43 -29.84
N GLN A 544 -12.24 -8.22 -29.47
CA GLN A 544 -13.17 -7.13 -29.11
C GLN A 544 -14.00 -6.68 -30.33
N MET A 545 -13.38 -6.56 -31.51
CA MET A 545 -14.10 -6.18 -32.75
C MET A 545 -15.16 -7.21 -33.12
N LEU A 546 -14.83 -8.49 -33.11
CA LEU A 546 -15.78 -9.57 -33.39
C LEU A 546 -16.93 -9.59 -32.36
N PHE A 547 -16.63 -9.33 -31.11
CA PHE A 547 -17.66 -9.23 -30.07
C PHE A 547 -18.59 -8.03 -30.32
N ASN A 548 -18.03 -6.86 -30.66
CA ASN A 548 -18.80 -5.66 -30.96
C ASN A 548 -19.74 -5.89 -32.16
N GLU A 549 -19.22 -6.48 -33.24
CA GLU A 549 -20.01 -6.79 -34.43
C GLU A 549 -21.15 -7.75 -34.09
N LYS A 550 -20.86 -8.83 -33.39
CA LYS A 550 -21.84 -9.84 -32.98
C LYS A 550 -22.97 -9.27 -32.12
N HIS A 551 -22.66 -8.30 -31.26
CA HIS A 551 -23.62 -7.74 -30.30
C HIS A 551 -24.14 -6.34 -30.68
N GLY A 552 -23.74 -5.81 -31.84
CA GLY A 552 -24.15 -4.47 -32.30
C GLY A 552 -23.65 -3.33 -31.41
N ILE A 553 -22.48 -3.51 -30.76
CA ILE A 553 -21.92 -2.52 -29.84
C ILE A 553 -21.13 -1.47 -30.64
N ILE A 554 -21.48 -0.20 -30.46
CA ILE A 554 -20.73 0.92 -31.00
C ILE A 554 -19.73 1.39 -29.95
N PRO A 555 -18.41 1.34 -30.23
CA PRO A 555 -17.39 1.78 -29.29
C PRO A 555 -17.58 3.21 -28.82
N GLN A 556 -17.52 3.45 -27.52
CA GLN A 556 -17.64 4.78 -26.93
C GLN A 556 -16.46 5.07 -26.00
N THR A 557 -15.81 6.21 -26.21
CA THR A 557 -14.78 6.69 -25.29
C THR A 557 -15.38 6.92 -23.90
N ILE A 558 -14.72 6.42 -22.87
CA ILE A 558 -15.17 6.57 -21.48
C ILE A 558 -15.09 8.06 -21.10
N SER A 559 -16.21 8.65 -20.72
CA SER A 559 -16.25 9.99 -20.11
C SER A 559 -16.33 9.83 -18.59
N LYS A 560 -15.33 10.32 -17.88
CA LYS A 560 -15.33 10.42 -16.42
C LYS A 560 -15.08 11.86 -16.01
N THR A 561 -15.87 12.37 -15.07
CA THR A 561 -15.56 13.63 -14.40
C THR A 561 -14.17 13.58 -13.79
N VAL A 562 -13.45 14.70 -13.84
CA VAL A 562 -12.15 14.84 -13.17
C VAL A 562 -12.42 14.88 -11.66
N GLN A 563 -12.41 13.73 -11.01
CA GLN A 563 -12.50 13.62 -9.55
C GLN A 563 -11.12 13.71 -8.94
N ASN A 564 -11.04 14.18 -7.70
CA ASN A 564 -9.81 14.09 -6.94
C ASN A 564 -9.37 12.61 -6.85
N LEU A 565 -8.11 12.35 -7.17
CA LEU A 565 -7.55 10.98 -7.17
C LEU A 565 -7.46 10.37 -5.77
N LEU A 566 -7.50 11.19 -4.75
CA LEU A 566 -7.60 10.78 -3.36
C LEU A 566 -9.01 11.11 -2.85
N PRO A 567 -9.72 10.14 -2.27
CA PRO A 567 -10.99 10.43 -1.58
C PRO A 567 -10.77 11.50 -0.51
N GLU A 568 -11.73 12.40 -0.34
CA GLU A 568 -11.69 13.41 0.75
C GLU A 568 -11.62 12.76 2.13
N GLU A 569 -11.99 11.48 2.22
CA GLU A 569 -11.91 10.64 3.42
C GLU A 569 -10.50 10.10 3.70
N LEU A 570 -9.55 10.18 2.77
CA LEU A 570 -8.16 9.71 2.86
C LEU A 570 -7.16 10.83 2.74
#